data_fe82038363081e6833a79a704b95885e
#
_entry.id   fe82038363081e6833a79a704b95885e
#
_cell.length_a   1.000
_cell.length_b   1.000
_cell.length_c   1.000
_cell.angle_alpha   90.00
_cell.angle_beta   90.00
_cell.angle_gamma   90.00
#
_symmetry.space_group_name_H-M   'P 1'
#
loop_
_entity.id
_entity.type
_entity.pdbx_description
1 polymer ?
#
loop_
_entity_poly.entity_id
_entity_poly.type
_entity_poly.pdbx_seq_one_letter_code
_entity_poly.pdbx_strand_id
1 'polypeptide(L)'
;MSKKTKAQELQEQLTWSAPHIGKDAPDHKEKAFKYCEGYKKFLNAGKTERECVKEAVHMLKKAGYKPFDRTASYEPGDKVYYVNRSKAIIATTFGKKPLSEGLHINGAHIDSPRLDLKPNPLYEKEDIAYFKTHYYGGIRKYQWGTIPLAIHGVVAKKNGELTEICIGEKEDDPVFCITDLLPHLAAKQNERQLKDGLKGEELNVILGSLPYEGEDIKDAVKLSILALLYDQYGIKEKDFFRAEFELVPAVKARDIGLDRSMVGAYGQDDRVCAYTALTAEIDTKKPEHTTVTILTDKEETGSDGNTGLNSDYVLHYIEDLASMEKIPVRDVLRASLCLSSDVNAAYDPTFADVYEARNSSYINKGCVLTKYTGARGKSGSNDASAEIMAKVIGIMEDAGVYWQAGELGAVDAGGGGTIAKFVAHMDVDTVDLGVPILSMHAPFELSSKLDVYHTYKAFKAFYAS
;
A
#
# COMPACT_ATOMS: atom_id res chain seq x y z
N MET A 1 29.11 -16.76 35.19
CA MET A 1 29.34 -16.30 33.84
C MET A 1 30.83 -16.22 33.60
N SER A 2 31.38 -16.89 32.57
CA SER A 2 32.79 -16.81 32.23
C SER A 2 33.10 -15.37 31.75
N LYS A 3 34.27 -14.81 32.15
CA LYS A 3 34.73 -13.50 31.63
C LYS A 3 34.87 -13.60 30.11
N LYS A 4 34.33 -12.61 29.40
CA LYS A 4 34.49 -12.50 27.93
C LYS A 4 36.00 -12.36 27.62
N THR A 5 36.39 -12.93 26.50
CA THR A 5 37.75 -12.70 25.96
C THR A 5 37.83 -11.33 25.29
N LYS A 6 39.04 -10.75 25.18
CA LYS A 6 39.26 -9.47 24.48
C LYS A 6 38.71 -9.48 23.03
N ALA A 7 38.78 -10.63 22.33
CA ALA A 7 38.22 -10.80 20.98
C ALA A 7 36.69 -10.71 20.98
N GLN A 8 36.03 -11.29 21.99
CA GLN A 8 34.56 -11.18 22.13
C GLN A 8 34.12 -9.76 22.45
N GLU A 9 34.87 -9.04 23.31
CA GLU A 9 34.61 -7.63 23.63
C GLU A 9 34.77 -6.74 22.39
N LEU A 10 35.84 -6.95 21.59
CA LEU A 10 36.06 -6.23 20.32
C LEU A 10 34.96 -6.56 19.28
N GLN A 11 34.57 -7.82 19.17
CA GLN A 11 33.48 -8.21 18.27
C GLN A 11 32.18 -7.50 18.64
N GLU A 12 31.80 -7.49 19.91
CA GLU A 12 30.60 -6.80 20.37
C GLU A 12 30.67 -5.27 20.14
N GLN A 13 31.85 -4.67 20.27
CA GLN A 13 32.05 -3.24 20.09
C GLN A 13 32.06 -2.81 18.62
N LEU A 14 32.61 -3.64 17.74
CA LEU A 14 32.91 -3.24 16.36
C LEU A 14 31.96 -3.85 15.31
N THR A 15 31.20 -4.88 15.65
CA THR A 15 30.27 -5.50 14.71
C THR A 15 28.82 -5.14 15.07
N TRP A 16 28.01 -4.98 14.03
CA TRP A 16 26.57 -4.79 14.17
C TRP A 16 25.81 -5.81 13.33
N SER A 17 24.71 -6.29 13.86
CA SER A 17 23.74 -7.09 13.14
C SER A 17 22.34 -6.75 13.65
N ALA A 18 21.36 -6.69 12.76
CA ALA A 18 19.98 -6.43 13.14
C ALA A 18 19.51 -7.50 14.14
N PRO A 19 19.06 -7.11 15.34
CA PRO A 19 18.59 -8.04 16.37
C PRO A 19 17.29 -8.71 15.93
N HIS A 20 16.98 -9.86 16.53
CA HIS A 20 15.72 -10.58 16.27
C HIS A 20 14.69 -10.22 17.35
N ILE A 21 13.68 -9.43 17.04
CA ILE A 21 12.73 -8.86 18.00
C ILE A 21 12.11 -9.94 18.90
N GLY A 22 11.66 -11.06 18.33
CA GLY A 22 11.06 -12.15 19.12
C GLY A 22 11.99 -12.82 20.14
N LYS A 23 13.32 -12.66 19.99
CA LYS A 23 14.32 -13.15 20.95
C LYS A 23 14.77 -12.07 21.90
N ASP A 24 14.99 -10.87 21.39
CA ASP A 24 15.65 -9.78 22.10
C ASP A 24 14.67 -8.87 22.84
N ALA A 25 13.40 -8.83 22.41
CA ALA A 25 12.31 -8.07 23.03
C ALA A 25 10.99 -8.85 23.06
N PRO A 26 10.91 -9.98 23.80
CA PRO A 26 9.73 -10.85 23.83
C PRO A 26 8.47 -10.14 24.35
N ASP A 27 8.60 -9.08 25.15
CA ASP A 27 7.50 -8.24 25.65
C ASP A 27 6.84 -7.41 24.56
N HIS A 28 7.48 -7.21 23.40
CA HIS A 28 6.86 -6.54 22.25
C HIS A 28 5.84 -7.41 21.54
N LYS A 29 5.86 -8.73 21.74
CA LYS A 29 4.96 -9.66 21.08
C LYS A 29 3.49 -9.33 21.32
N GLU A 30 3.09 -9.18 22.58
CA GLU A 30 1.69 -8.90 22.93
C GLU A 30 1.21 -7.58 22.31
N LYS A 31 2.05 -6.53 22.37
CA LYS A 31 1.76 -5.21 21.79
C LYS A 31 1.59 -5.29 20.27
N ALA A 32 2.49 -6.00 19.59
CA ALA A 32 2.43 -6.21 18.14
C ALA A 32 1.18 -7.00 17.73
N PHE A 33 0.84 -8.06 18.45
CA PHE A 33 -0.36 -8.84 18.18
C PHE A 33 -1.63 -8.00 18.33
N LYS A 34 -1.73 -7.23 19.41
CA LYS A 34 -2.87 -6.32 19.65
C LYS A 34 -2.95 -5.22 18.58
N TYR A 35 -1.82 -4.61 18.20
CA TYR A 35 -1.75 -3.59 17.17
C TYR A 35 -2.25 -4.12 15.82
N CYS A 36 -1.83 -5.31 15.42
CA CYS A 36 -2.19 -5.92 14.14
C CYS A 36 -3.66 -6.35 14.05
N GLU A 37 -4.43 -6.40 15.14
CA GLU A 37 -5.88 -6.58 15.05
C GLU A 37 -6.56 -5.36 14.39
N GLY A 38 -6.08 -4.15 14.66
CA GLY A 38 -6.52 -2.94 13.96
C GLY A 38 -6.07 -2.94 12.49
N TYR A 39 -4.84 -3.36 12.23
CA TYR A 39 -4.29 -3.47 10.88
C TYR A 39 -5.11 -4.44 10.00
N LYS A 40 -5.45 -5.63 10.49
CA LYS A 40 -6.30 -6.57 9.74
C LYS A 40 -7.69 -5.99 9.43
N LYS A 41 -8.25 -5.18 10.32
CA LYS A 41 -9.53 -4.48 10.06
C LYS A 41 -9.39 -3.44 8.97
N PHE A 42 -8.31 -2.66 8.96
CA PHE A 42 -8.02 -1.68 7.91
C PHE A 42 -7.88 -2.36 6.54
N LEU A 43 -7.12 -3.46 6.44
CA LEU A 43 -6.97 -4.23 5.20
C LEU A 43 -8.31 -4.78 4.68
N ASN A 44 -9.18 -5.22 5.58
CA ASN A 44 -10.49 -5.74 5.20
C ASN A 44 -11.48 -4.63 4.78
N ALA A 45 -11.33 -3.42 5.31
CA ALA A 45 -12.19 -2.28 5.01
C ALA A 45 -11.75 -1.51 3.74
N GLY A 46 -10.46 -1.57 3.41
CA GLY A 46 -9.87 -0.81 2.31
C GLY A 46 -9.16 -1.72 1.32
N LYS A 47 -9.87 -2.35 0.40
CA LYS A 47 -9.27 -3.16 -0.67
C LYS A 47 -8.96 -2.37 -1.94
N THR A 48 -9.51 -1.16 -2.05
CA THR A 48 -9.23 -0.21 -3.13
C THR A 48 -8.76 1.11 -2.54
N GLU A 49 -8.12 1.97 -3.34
CA GLU A 49 -7.66 3.28 -2.87
C GLU A 49 -8.81 4.16 -2.36
N ARG A 50 -10.01 4.08 -2.99
CA ARG A 50 -11.21 4.81 -2.54
C ARG A 50 -11.67 4.35 -1.16
N GLU A 51 -11.67 3.05 -0.94
CA GLU A 51 -12.05 2.47 0.35
C GLU A 51 -11.02 2.76 1.43
N CYS A 52 -9.72 2.73 1.09
CA CYS A 52 -8.65 3.17 2.00
C CYS A 52 -8.82 4.62 2.44
N VAL A 53 -9.11 5.54 1.50
CA VAL A 53 -9.40 6.95 1.84
C VAL A 53 -10.62 7.06 2.74
N LYS A 54 -11.69 6.31 2.44
CA LYS A 54 -12.93 6.30 3.24
C LYS A 54 -12.66 5.84 4.68
N GLU A 55 -11.91 4.75 4.85
CA GLU A 55 -11.54 4.24 6.17
C GLU A 55 -10.56 5.18 6.89
N ALA A 56 -9.57 5.75 6.19
CA ALA A 56 -8.67 6.75 6.75
C ALA A 56 -9.43 7.98 7.27
N VAL A 57 -10.38 8.52 6.50
CA VAL A 57 -11.26 9.63 6.94
C VAL A 57 -12.07 9.23 8.17
N HIS A 58 -12.61 8.00 8.22
CA HIS A 58 -13.32 7.50 9.39
C HIS A 58 -12.42 7.51 10.64
N MET A 59 -11.20 6.95 10.53
CA MET A 59 -10.23 6.90 11.62
C MET A 59 -9.80 8.30 12.07
N LEU A 60 -9.50 9.20 11.13
CA LEU A 60 -9.10 10.58 11.39
C LEU A 60 -10.21 11.38 12.09
N LYS A 61 -11.45 11.30 11.61
CA LYS A 61 -12.61 11.96 12.27
C LYS A 61 -12.79 11.48 13.71
N LYS A 62 -12.66 10.18 13.95
CA LYS A 62 -12.74 9.59 15.30
C LYS A 62 -11.61 10.09 16.20
N ALA A 63 -10.44 10.43 15.63
CA ALA A 63 -9.30 11.02 16.34
C ALA A 63 -9.35 12.56 16.44
N GLY A 64 -10.44 13.20 15.99
CA GLY A 64 -10.67 14.63 16.14
C GLY A 64 -10.16 15.51 14.99
N TYR A 65 -9.71 14.91 13.89
CA TYR A 65 -9.31 15.65 12.69
C TYR A 65 -10.52 16.29 12.01
N LYS A 66 -10.32 17.49 11.47
CA LYS A 66 -11.31 18.25 10.70
C LYS A 66 -10.86 18.39 9.25
N PRO A 67 -11.77 18.59 8.29
CA PRO A 67 -11.37 18.98 6.94
C PRO A 67 -10.47 20.23 6.97
N PHE A 68 -9.42 20.22 6.17
CA PHE A 68 -8.52 21.37 6.03
C PHE A 68 -9.26 22.55 5.44
N ASP A 69 -9.11 23.72 6.05
CA ASP A 69 -9.63 25.01 5.58
C ASP A 69 -8.46 25.99 5.47
N ARG A 70 -8.05 26.34 4.25
CA ARG A 70 -6.94 27.25 3.97
C ARG A 70 -7.17 28.69 4.47
N THR A 71 -8.38 29.03 4.88
CA THR A 71 -8.72 30.36 5.41
C THR A 71 -8.71 30.41 6.94
N ALA A 72 -8.60 29.27 7.60
CA ALA A 72 -8.53 29.15 9.05
C ALA A 72 -7.10 29.42 9.56
N SER A 73 -7.00 29.75 10.85
CA SER A 73 -5.74 29.75 11.59
C SER A 73 -5.65 28.51 12.45
N TYR A 74 -4.47 27.96 12.59
CA TYR A 74 -4.23 26.73 13.35
C TYR A 74 -3.19 26.94 14.44
N GLU A 75 -3.38 26.26 15.55
CA GLU A 75 -2.50 26.27 16.71
C GLU A 75 -1.79 24.92 16.87
N PRO A 76 -0.65 24.86 17.57
CA PRO A 76 0.05 23.61 17.82
C PRO A 76 -0.85 22.53 18.45
N GLY A 77 -0.98 21.42 17.75
CA GLY A 77 -1.86 20.29 18.11
C GLY A 77 -3.19 20.27 17.38
N ASP A 78 -3.52 21.28 16.57
CA ASP A 78 -4.66 21.21 15.66
C ASP A 78 -4.46 20.12 14.61
N LYS A 79 -5.55 19.46 14.21
CA LYS A 79 -5.55 18.28 13.39
C LYS A 79 -6.47 18.43 12.19
N VAL A 80 -5.92 18.30 10.99
CA VAL A 80 -6.69 18.46 9.76
C VAL A 80 -6.41 17.36 8.75
N TYR A 81 -7.33 17.15 7.80
CA TYR A 81 -7.11 16.30 6.66
C TYR A 81 -7.62 16.92 5.37
N TYR A 82 -6.95 16.60 4.25
CA TYR A 82 -7.34 17.00 2.91
C TYR A 82 -7.54 15.76 2.03
N VAL A 83 -8.69 15.64 1.37
CA VAL A 83 -9.00 14.51 0.46
C VAL A 83 -8.85 14.96 -0.99
N ASN A 84 -7.97 14.32 -1.74
CA ASN A 84 -7.81 14.54 -3.17
C ASN A 84 -8.62 13.52 -3.97
N ARG A 85 -9.74 13.96 -4.57
CA ARG A 85 -10.60 13.19 -5.48
C ARG A 85 -11.04 11.81 -4.98
N SER A 86 -11.17 11.66 -3.66
CA SER A 86 -11.51 10.40 -2.97
C SER A 86 -10.54 9.24 -3.25
N LYS A 87 -9.31 9.51 -3.72
CA LYS A 87 -8.30 8.51 -4.05
C LYS A 87 -6.95 8.74 -3.37
N ALA A 88 -6.73 9.93 -2.82
CA ALA A 88 -5.58 10.23 -1.98
C ALA A 88 -6.01 11.11 -0.81
N ILE A 89 -5.25 11.08 0.27
CA ILE A 89 -5.54 11.86 1.48
C ILE A 89 -4.25 12.35 2.11
N ILE A 90 -4.29 13.57 2.66
CA ILE A 90 -3.23 14.14 3.48
C ILE A 90 -3.80 14.40 4.88
N ALA A 91 -3.11 13.95 5.92
CA ALA A 91 -3.40 14.27 7.31
C ALA A 91 -2.27 15.11 7.90
N THR A 92 -2.60 16.11 8.71
CA THR A 92 -1.63 17.04 9.30
C THR A 92 -1.95 17.32 10.75
N THR A 93 -0.92 17.26 11.61
CA THR A 93 -0.98 17.77 12.99
C THR A 93 0.00 18.92 13.10
N PHE A 94 -0.49 20.13 13.43
CA PHE A 94 0.32 21.33 13.51
C PHE A 94 1.31 21.26 14.68
N GLY A 95 2.56 21.61 14.40
CA GLY A 95 3.68 21.61 15.34
C GLY A 95 3.83 22.92 16.11
N LYS A 96 4.81 22.96 17.01
CA LYS A 96 5.15 24.15 17.81
C LYS A 96 6.10 25.08 17.06
N LYS A 97 6.95 24.54 16.20
CA LYS A 97 7.91 25.27 15.40
C LYS A 97 7.25 25.91 14.18
N PRO A 98 7.74 27.04 13.68
CA PRO A 98 7.26 27.64 12.45
C PRO A 98 7.54 26.70 11.27
N LEU A 99 6.71 26.78 10.22
CA LEU A 99 6.86 25.95 9.02
C LEU A 99 8.21 26.17 8.30
N SER A 100 8.87 27.32 8.50
CA SER A 100 10.23 27.59 8.01
C SER A 100 11.31 26.67 8.57
N GLU A 101 11.06 25.98 9.69
CA GLU A 101 11.93 24.96 10.24
C GLU A 101 11.66 23.56 9.66
N GLY A 102 10.74 23.46 8.70
CA GLY A 102 10.42 22.25 7.93
C GLY A 102 9.32 21.39 8.54
N LEU A 103 8.82 20.49 7.71
CA LEU A 103 7.81 19.49 8.01
C LEU A 103 8.45 18.13 8.26
N HIS A 104 7.83 17.31 9.09
CA HIS A 104 8.11 15.88 9.16
C HIS A 104 7.05 15.13 8.32
N ILE A 105 7.44 14.70 7.13
CA ILE A 105 6.53 14.09 6.12
C ILE A 105 6.70 12.58 6.15
N ASN A 106 5.60 11.86 6.10
CA ASN A 106 5.57 10.42 5.84
C ASN A 106 4.61 10.16 4.67
N GLY A 107 5.10 9.52 3.61
CA GLY A 107 4.30 9.20 2.44
C GLY A 107 4.23 7.69 2.22
N ALA A 108 3.04 7.16 1.93
CA ALA A 108 2.78 5.77 1.58
C ALA A 108 1.75 5.71 0.45
N HIS A 109 1.72 4.62 -0.33
CA HIS A 109 0.64 4.47 -1.30
C HIS A 109 -0.48 3.55 -0.80
N ILE A 110 -1.64 3.64 -1.42
CA ILE A 110 -2.85 2.89 -1.02
C ILE A 110 -3.52 2.13 -2.17
N ASP A 111 -3.04 2.31 -3.40
CA ASP A 111 -3.35 1.43 -4.51
C ASP A 111 -2.55 0.11 -4.37
N SER A 112 -2.97 -0.92 -5.06
CA SER A 112 -2.30 -2.23 -5.08
C SER A 112 -2.57 -2.93 -6.41
N PRO A 113 -1.71 -3.87 -6.84
CA PRO A 113 -1.93 -4.62 -8.07
C PRO A 113 -3.26 -5.36 -8.06
N ARG A 114 -4.01 -5.27 -9.16
CA ARG A 114 -5.37 -5.80 -9.29
C ARG A 114 -5.79 -6.01 -10.74
N LEU A 115 -7.06 -6.32 -10.97
CA LEU A 115 -7.65 -6.36 -12.28
C LEU A 115 -8.75 -5.31 -12.40
N ASP A 116 -8.60 -4.36 -13.31
CA ASP A 116 -9.63 -3.37 -13.64
C ASP A 116 -10.53 -3.88 -14.77
N LEU A 117 -11.81 -3.54 -14.77
CA LEU A 117 -12.66 -3.80 -15.92
C LEU A 117 -12.30 -2.91 -17.10
N LYS A 118 -12.30 -3.47 -18.31
CA LYS A 118 -12.22 -2.68 -19.54
C LYS A 118 -13.46 -1.79 -19.70
N PRO A 119 -13.39 -0.69 -20.47
CA PRO A 119 -14.55 0.21 -20.66
C PRO A 119 -15.80 -0.44 -21.23
N ASN A 120 -15.66 -1.49 -22.04
CA ASN A 120 -16.77 -2.34 -22.52
C ASN A 120 -16.51 -3.79 -22.10
N PRO A 121 -16.82 -4.14 -20.83
CA PRO A 121 -16.30 -5.39 -20.26
C PRO A 121 -17.22 -6.59 -20.48
N LEU A 122 -18.55 -6.38 -20.53
CA LEU A 122 -19.54 -7.45 -20.45
C LEU A 122 -19.82 -8.08 -21.81
N TYR A 123 -19.62 -9.39 -21.90
CA TYR A 123 -19.94 -10.18 -23.09
C TYR A 123 -20.43 -11.57 -22.72
N GLU A 124 -21.12 -12.21 -23.64
CA GLU A 124 -21.50 -13.61 -23.55
C GLU A 124 -20.79 -14.44 -24.63
N LYS A 125 -20.38 -15.63 -24.28
CA LYS A 125 -19.90 -16.64 -25.22
C LYS A 125 -20.23 -18.04 -24.72
N GLU A 126 -20.83 -18.88 -25.60
CA GLU A 126 -21.22 -20.27 -25.31
C GLU A 126 -22.02 -20.33 -23.98
N ASP A 127 -23.06 -19.51 -23.88
CA ASP A 127 -23.99 -19.43 -22.74
C ASP A 127 -23.32 -19.11 -21.39
N ILE A 128 -22.18 -18.45 -21.41
CA ILE A 128 -21.49 -17.94 -20.21
C ILE A 128 -21.25 -16.45 -20.35
N ALA A 129 -21.67 -15.68 -19.34
CA ALA A 129 -21.38 -14.25 -19.26
C ALA A 129 -20.03 -14.01 -18.57
N TYR A 130 -19.25 -13.10 -19.14
CA TYR A 130 -17.90 -12.74 -18.67
C TYR A 130 -17.70 -11.24 -18.56
N PHE A 131 -16.78 -10.84 -17.67
CA PHE A 131 -16.10 -9.54 -17.74
C PHE A 131 -14.72 -9.65 -18.36
N LYS A 132 -14.40 -8.74 -19.29
CA LYS A 132 -13.06 -8.45 -19.78
C LYS A 132 -12.32 -7.55 -18.80
N THR A 133 -11.10 -7.94 -18.47
CA THR A 133 -10.25 -7.17 -17.55
C THR A 133 -8.99 -6.65 -18.22
N HIS A 134 -8.38 -5.67 -17.57
CA HIS A 134 -7.01 -5.23 -17.78
C HIS A 134 -6.29 -5.25 -16.43
N TYR A 135 -5.14 -5.90 -16.34
CA TYR A 135 -4.39 -5.88 -15.08
C TYR A 135 -3.80 -4.50 -14.81
N TYR A 136 -3.72 -4.14 -13.54
CA TYR A 136 -3.19 -2.90 -12.98
C TYR A 136 -1.96 -3.22 -12.14
N GLY A 137 -0.84 -2.49 -12.35
CA GLY A 137 0.43 -2.75 -11.67
C GLY A 137 1.15 -4.03 -12.13
N GLY A 138 2.16 -4.41 -11.38
CA GLY A 138 3.03 -5.53 -11.70
C GLY A 138 2.54 -6.86 -11.12
N ILE A 139 1.72 -7.62 -11.85
CA ILE A 139 1.23 -8.93 -11.39
C ILE A 139 1.93 -10.12 -12.06
N ARG A 140 2.00 -11.23 -11.35
CA ARG A 140 2.24 -12.55 -11.95
C ARG A 140 0.89 -13.17 -12.31
N LYS A 141 0.49 -13.05 -13.57
CA LYS A 141 -0.87 -13.37 -14.06
C LYS A 141 -1.39 -14.74 -13.66
N TYR A 142 -0.52 -15.77 -13.62
CA TYR A 142 -0.89 -17.12 -13.25
C TYR A 142 -1.41 -17.26 -11.81
N GLN A 143 -1.01 -16.35 -10.91
CA GLN A 143 -1.50 -16.36 -9.51
C GLN A 143 -2.95 -15.93 -9.37
N TRP A 144 -3.52 -15.31 -10.41
CA TRP A 144 -4.89 -14.79 -10.42
C TRP A 144 -5.92 -15.78 -10.99
N GLY A 145 -5.44 -16.85 -11.60
CA GLY A 145 -6.29 -17.96 -12.04
C GLY A 145 -6.81 -18.78 -10.85
N THR A 146 -8.08 -19.21 -10.93
CA THR A 146 -8.75 -20.13 -9.99
C THR A 146 -8.88 -19.67 -8.53
N ILE A 147 -8.63 -18.40 -8.25
CA ILE A 147 -8.87 -17.82 -6.91
C ILE A 147 -10.22 -17.10 -6.84
N PRO A 148 -10.90 -17.08 -5.67
CA PRO A 148 -12.09 -16.28 -5.47
C PRO A 148 -11.78 -14.79 -5.56
N LEU A 149 -12.57 -14.05 -6.34
CA LEU A 149 -12.47 -12.62 -6.55
C LEU A 149 -13.76 -11.92 -6.10
N ALA A 150 -13.60 -10.70 -5.59
CA ALA A 150 -14.67 -9.76 -5.28
C ALA A 150 -14.64 -8.60 -6.28
N ILE A 151 -15.79 -7.98 -6.53
CA ILE A 151 -15.93 -6.76 -7.34
C ILE A 151 -16.12 -5.58 -6.40
N HIS A 152 -15.27 -4.58 -6.52
CA HIS A 152 -15.38 -3.29 -5.85
C HIS A 152 -15.43 -2.16 -6.87
N GLY A 153 -15.92 -1.00 -6.47
CA GLY A 153 -15.82 0.17 -7.31
C GLY A 153 -16.99 1.13 -7.24
N VAL A 154 -17.05 2.02 -8.22
CA VAL A 154 -18.06 3.08 -8.29
C VAL A 154 -18.53 3.28 -9.72
N VAL A 155 -19.81 3.67 -9.84
CA VAL A 155 -20.39 4.18 -11.10
C VAL A 155 -20.79 5.64 -10.89
N ALA A 156 -20.24 6.54 -11.71
CA ALA A 156 -20.62 7.95 -11.68
C ALA A 156 -21.90 8.17 -12.48
N LYS A 157 -22.96 8.69 -11.84
CA LYS A 157 -24.18 9.12 -12.50
C LYS A 157 -23.98 10.44 -13.24
N LYS A 158 -24.88 10.77 -14.16
CA LYS A 158 -24.81 12.01 -14.95
C LYS A 158 -24.80 13.28 -14.08
N ASN A 159 -25.41 13.24 -12.89
CA ASN A 159 -25.44 14.35 -11.93
C ASN A 159 -24.19 14.41 -11.02
N GLY A 160 -23.21 13.54 -11.22
CA GLY A 160 -22.00 13.45 -10.41
C GLY A 160 -22.12 12.55 -9.15
N GLU A 161 -23.32 12.04 -8.84
CA GLU A 161 -23.51 11.10 -7.75
C GLU A 161 -22.80 9.76 -8.05
N LEU A 162 -22.13 9.18 -7.05
CA LEU A 162 -21.46 7.89 -7.14
C LEU A 162 -22.34 6.79 -6.53
N THR A 163 -22.53 5.70 -7.27
CA THR A 163 -23.08 4.46 -6.75
C THR A 163 -21.92 3.52 -6.44
N GLU A 164 -21.73 3.18 -5.16
CA GLU A 164 -20.71 2.23 -4.72
C GLU A 164 -21.17 0.79 -4.97
N ILE A 165 -20.24 -0.05 -5.40
CA ILE A 165 -20.43 -1.49 -5.64
C ILE A 165 -19.41 -2.23 -4.80
N CYS A 166 -19.88 -3.25 -4.06
CA CYS A 166 -19.04 -4.18 -3.33
C CYS A 166 -19.78 -5.53 -3.29
N ILE A 167 -19.26 -6.53 -4.00
CA ILE A 167 -19.84 -7.87 -4.12
C ILE A 167 -18.75 -8.90 -3.93
N GLY A 168 -18.90 -9.83 -2.98
CA GLY A 168 -17.96 -10.91 -2.72
C GLY A 168 -17.25 -10.80 -1.36
N GLU A 169 -17.62 -9.82 -0.52
CA GLU A 169 -17.01 -9.62 0.79
C GLU A 169 -17.80 -10.20 1.97
N LYS A 170 -19.11 -10.36 1.82
CA LYS A 170 -19.95 -10.99 2.83
C LYS A 170 -19.98 -12.51 2.62
N GLU A 171 -20.30 -13.25 3.66
CA GLU A 171 -20.32 -14.72 3.65
C GLU A 171 -21.35 -15.29 2.66
N ASP A 172 -22.45 -14.58 2.45
CA ASP A 172 -23.54 -14.92 1.55
C ASP A 172 -23.45 -14.26 0.16
N ASP A 173 -22.45 -13.42 -0.07
CA ASP A 173 -22.20 -12.84 -1.39
C ASP A 173 -21.68 -13.91 -2.37
N PRO A 174 -22.06 -13.84 -3.67
CA PRO A 174 -21.37 -14.60 -4.69
C PRO A 174 -19.94 -14.09 -4.87
N VAL A 175 -19.00 -14.98 -5.21
CA VAL A 175 -17.64 -14.65 -5.63
C VAL A 175 -17.45 -14.93 -7.11
N PHE A 176 -16.40 -14.35 -7.69
CA PHE A 176 -16.07 -14.47 -9.10
C PHE A 176 -14.76 -15.22 -9.29
N CYS A 177 -14.52 -15.75 -10.49
CA CYS A 177 -13.33 -16.54 -10.73
C CYS A 177 -12.87 -16.44 -12.20
N ILE A 178 -11.57 -16.53 -12.41
CA ILE A 178 -10.95 -16.75 -13.71
C ILE A 178 -10.63 -18.25 -13.81
N THR A 179 -11.08 -18.90 -14.88
CA THR A 179 -10.80 -20.32 -15.10
C THR A 179 -9.41 -20.57 -15.62
N ASP A 180 -8.92 -21.79 -15.39
CA ASP A 180 -7.70 -22.30 -16.00
C ASP A 180 -7.93 -23.72 -16.55
N LEU A 181 -7.01 -24.22 -17.35
CA LEU A 181 -7.10 -25.54 -17.95
C LEU A 181 -6.77 -26.64 -16.94
N LEU A 182 -7.47 -27.77 -17.06
CA LEU A 182 -7.07 -28.99 -16.38
C LEU A 182 -5.76 -29.54 -16.99
N PRO A 183 -4.95 -30.28 -16.21
CA PRO A 183 -3.64 -30.75 -16.67
C PRO A 183 -3.67 -31.55 -17.97
N HIS A 184 -4.73 -32.30 -18.23
CA HIS A 184 -4.87 -33.15 -19.44
C HIS A 184 -5.12 -32.35 -20.73
N LEU A 185 -5.53 -31.08 -20.65
CA LEU A 185 -5.74 -30.18 -21.78
C LEU A 185 -4.66 -29.09 -21.88
N ALA A 186 -3.75 -29.01 -20.92
CA ALA A 186 -2.80 -27.90 -20.77
C ALA A 186 -1.49 -28.10 -21.56
N ALA A 187 -1.35 -29.11 -22.41
CA ALA A 187 -0.08 -29.44 -23.09
C ALA A 187 0.53 -28.21 -23.79
N LYS A 188 -0.22 -27.51 -24.63
CA LYS A 188 0.23 -26.29 -25.32
C LYS A 188 0.43 -25.09 -24.38
N GLN A 189 -0.33 -24.99 -23.29
CA GLN A 189 -0.16 -23.94 -22.28
C GLN A 189 1.13 -24.15 -21.50
N ASN A 190 1.50 -25.39 -21.19
CA ASN A 190 2.73 -25.76 -20.49
C ASN A 190 4.01 -25.41 -21.27
N GLU A 191 3.92 -25.27 -22.60
CA GLU A 191 5.05 -24.84 -23.46
C GLU A 191 5.28 -23.31 -23.39
N ARG A 192 4.35 -22.55 -22.82
CA ARG A 192 4.49 -21.09 -22.65
C ARG A 192 5.51 -20.77 -21.57
N GLN A 193 6.15 -19.62 -21.69
CA GLN A 193 6.92 -19.08 -20.55
C GLN A 193 5.96 -18.79 -19.38
N LEU A 194 6.43 -18.95 -18.15
CA LEU A 194 5.59 -18.78 -16.95
C LEU A 194 4.86 -17.42 -16.92
N LYS A 195 5.51 -16.33 -17.38
CA LYS A 195 4.89 -15.00 -17.49
C LYS A 195 3.66 -14.95 -18.42
N ASP A 196 3.54 -15.93 -19.32
CA ASP A 196 2.48 -16.06 -20.32
C ASP A 196 1.61 -17.31 -20.09
N GLY A 197 1.80 -18.00 -18.98
CA GLY A 197 0.99 -19.16 -18.56
C GLY A 197 -0.50 -18.86 -18.64
N LEU A 198 -0.92 -17.71 -18.04
CA LEU A 198 -2.13 -16.98 -18.37
C LEU A 198 -1.75 -15.67 -19.06
N LYS A 199 -2.34 -15.38 -20.21
CA LYS A 199 -2.14 -14.09 -20.91
C LYS A 199 -3.10 -13.03 -20.36
N GLY A 200 -2.75 -11.74 -20.53
CA GLY A 200 -3.61 -10.64 -20.08
C GLY A 200 -5.04 -10.71 -20.66
N GLU A 201 -5.18 -11.08 -21.94
CA GLU A 201 -6.50 -11.23 -22.58
C GLU A 201 -7.24 -12.54 -22.20
N GLU A 202 -6.59 -13.42 -21.45
CA GLU A 202 -7.20 -14.65 -20.92
C GLU A 202 -7.74 -14.45 -19.49
N LEU A 203 -7.47 -13.31 -18.84
CA LEU A 203 -7.98 -12.94 -17.52
C LEU A 203 -9.46 -12.51 -17.61
N ASN A 204 -10.32 -13.43 -18.03
CA ASN A 204 -11.76 -13.21 -18.16
C ASN A 204 -12.48 -13.79 -16.95
N VAL A 205 -13.32 -12.99 -16.33
CA VAL A 205 -14.00 -13.33 -15.07
C VAL A 205 -15.41 -13.81 -15.36
N ILE A 206 -15.76 -14.99 -14.88
CA ILE A 206 -17.11 -15.57 -15.02
C ILE A 206 -18.08 -14.81 -14.11
N LEU A 207 -19.27 -14.48 -14.67
CA LEU A 207 -20.36 -13.79 -13.99
C LEU A 207 -21.59 -14.66 -13.78
N GLY A 208 -21.87 -15.57 -14.71
CA GLY A 208 -23.03 -16.44 -14.64
C GLY A 208 -23.26 -17.23 -15.92
N SER A 209 -24.25 -18.14 -15.87
CA SER A 209 -24.58 -19.07 -16.95
C SER A 209 -26.09 -19.34 -17.12
N LEU A 210 -26.95 -18.63 -16.38
CA LEU A 210 -28.40 -18.79 -16.48
C LEU A 210 -28.98 -17.71 -17.40
N PRO A 211 -29.70 -18.10 -18.47
CA PRO A 211 -30.29 -17.13 -19.38
C PRO A 211 -31.49 -16.42 -18.73
N TYR A 212 -31.74 -15.20 -19.18
CA TYR A 212 -32.97 -14.49 -18.88
C TYR A 212 -34.15 -15.20 -19.59
N GLU A 213 -35.25 -15.37 -18.90
CA GLU A 213 -36.43 -16.07 -19.45
C GLU A 213 -37.07 -15.21 -20.56
N GLY A 214 -37.35 -15.83 -21.71
CA GLY A 214 -38.00 -15.21 -22.87
C GLY A 214 -37.66 -15.93 -24.16
N GLU A 215 -38.45 -15.66 -25.19
CA GLU A 215 -38.24 -16.21 -26.54
C GLU A 215 -37.38 -15.22 -27.37
N ASP A 216 -36.56 -15.76 -28.27
CA ASP A 216 -35.77 -15.02 -29.26
C ASP A 216 -34.83 -13.92 -28.67
N ILE A 217 -34.31 -14.14 -27.46
CA ILE A 217 -33.38 -13.23 -26.83
C ILE A 217 -31.94 -13.58 -27.23
N LYS A 218 -31.27 -12.66 -27.91
CA LYS A 218 -29.84 -12.77 -28.17
C LYS A 218 -29.02 -12.41 -26.89
N ASP A 219 -27.96 -13.18 -26.63
CA ASP A 219 -27.10 -12.99 -25.45
C ASP A 219 -27.92 -13.00 -24.12
N ALA A 220 -28.77 -14.02 -23.94
CA ALA A 220 -29.74 -14.10 -22.86
C ALA A 220 -29.10 -14.21 -21.46
N VAL A 221 -27.92 -14.82 -21.34
CA VAL A 221 -27.17 -14.87 -20.08
C VAL A 221 -26.60 -13.48 -19.74
N LYS A 222 -26.06 -12.77 -20.73
CA LYS A 222 -25.62 -11.37 -20.55
C LYS A 222 -26.77 -10.49 -20.10
N LEU A 223 -27.96 -10.67 -20.69
CA LEU A 223 -29.18 -9.93 -20.30
C LEU A 223 -29.55 -10.23 -18.84
N SER A 224 -29.47 -11.49 -18.41
CA SER A 224 -29.72 -11.89 -17.02
C SER A 224 -28.79 -11.15 -16.05
N ILE A 225 -27.49 -11.09 -16.33
CA ILE A 225 -26.52 -10.34 -15.51
C ILE A 225 -26.84 -8.84 -15.49
N LEU A 226 -27.18 -8.25 -16.65
CA LEU A 226 -27.57 -6.84 -16.71
C LEU A 226 -28.84 -6.55 -15.91
N ALA A 227 -29.81 -7.45 -15.93
CA ALA A 227 -31.04 -7.32 -15.14
C ALA A 227 -30.72 -7.31 -13.63
N LEU A 228 -29.88 -8.25 -13.15
CA LEU A 228 -29.42 -8.28 -11.75
C LEU A 228 -28.70 -6.99 -11.33
N LEU A 229 -27.80 -6.49 -12.17
CA LEU A 229 -27.07 -5.23 -11.90
C LEU A 229 -28.01 -4.01 -11.93
N TYR A 230 -29.01 -4.05 -12.80
CA TYR A 230 -30.00 -2.98 -12.88
C TYR A 230 -30.94 -2.98 -11.67
N ASP A 231 -31.44 -4.13 -11.27
CA ASP A 231 -32.37 -4.25 -10.14
C ASP A 231 -31.70 -3.87 -8.81
N GLN A 232 -30.45 -4.25 -8.65
CA GLN A 232 -29.72 -4.00 -7.39
C GLN A 232 -29.09 -2.62 -7.32
N TYR A 233 -28.54 -2.10 -8.44
CA TYR A 233 -27.74 -0.89 -8.46
C TYR A 233 -28.20 0.17 -9.47
N GLY A 234 -29.18 -0.12 -10.31
CA GLY A 234 -29.65 0.76 -11.38
C GLY A 234 -28.66 0.89 -12.55
N ILE A 235 -27.73 -0.05 -12.69
CA ILE A 235 -26.65 -0.02 -13.69
C ILE A 235 -27.17 -0.56 -15.02
N LYS A 236 -26.89 0.15 -16.11
CA LYS A 236 -27.10 -0.25 -17.50
C LYS A 236 -25.75 -0.47 -18.18
N GLU A 237 -25.70 -1.22 -19.27
CA GLU A 237 -24.46 -1.54 -19.97
C GLU A 237 -23.62 -0.29 -20.31
N LYS A 238 -24.24 0.81 -20.77
CA LYS A 238 -23.53 2.06 -21.03
C LYS A 238 -22.90 2.73 -19.81
N ASP A 239 -23.26 2.33 -18.61
CA ASP A 239 -22.75 2.90 -17.38
C ASP A 239 -21.34 2.39 -17.04
N PHE A 240 -20.93 1.27 -17.64
CA PHE A 240 -19.55 0.79 -17.53
C PHE A 240 -18.52 1.80 -18.08
N PHE A 241 -18.87 2.62 -19.09
CA PHE A 241 -17.95 3.66 -19.60
C PHE A 241 -17.63 4.78 -18.61
N ARG A 242 -18.37 4.87 -17.52
CA ARG A 242 -18.18 5.85 -16.44
C ARG A 242 -18.09 5.20 -15.07
N ALA A 243 -17.65 3.96 -15.06
CA ALA A 243 -17.40 3.16 -13.88
C ALA A 243 -15.89 2.97 -13.67
N GLU A 244 -15.51 2.82 -12.42
CA GLU A 244 -14.24 2.26 -12.01
C GLU A 244 -14.59 0.99 -11.24
N PHE A 245 -14.34 -0.18 -11.86
CA PHE A 245 -14.58 -1.48 -11.26
C PHE A 245 -13.29 -2.26 -11.17
N GLU A 246 -13.00 -2.74 -9.99
CA GLU A 246 -11.80 -3.42 -9.59
C GLU A 246 -12.14 -4.82 -9.08
N LEU A 247 -11.43 -5.82 -9.56
CA LEU A 247 -11.51 -7.20 -9.08
C LEU A 247 -10.30 -7.44 -8.20
N VAL A 248 -10.58 -7.81 -6.96
CA VAL A 248 -9.59 -8.05 -5.91
C VAL A 248 -9.84 -9.42 -5.28
N PRO A 249 -8.84 -10.04 -4.63
CA PRO A 249 -9.05 -11.31 -3.93
C PRO A 249 -10.13 -11.21 -2.86
N ALA A 250 -11.12 -12.13 -2.91
CA ALA A 250 -12.21 -12.23 -1.94
C ALA A 250 -11.77 -12.91 -0.64
N VAL A 251 -10.58 -12.57 -0.15
CA VAL A 251 -9.98 -13.16 1.04
C VAL A 251 -9.81 -12.09 2.10
N LYS A 252 -10.21 -12.41 3.33
CA LYS A 252 -9.98 -11.53 4.49
C LYS A 252 -8.58 -11.69 5.04
N ALA A 253 -8.04 -10.61 5.62
CA ALA A 253 -6.78 -10.66 6.36
C ALA A 253 -6.85 -11.66 7.52
N ARG A 254 -5.83 -12.51 7.65
CA ARG A 254 -5.75 -13.59 8.64
C ARG A 254 -4.39 -13.66 9.28
N ASP A 255 -4.36 -14.29 10.46
CA ASP A 255 -3.12 -14.73 11.08
C ASP A 255 -2.55 -15.92 10.30
N ILE A 256 -1.24 -15.92 10.09
CA ILE A 256 -0.49 -16.97 9.40
C ILE A 256 0.51 -17.61 10.35
N GLY A 257 0.70 -18.93 10.16
CA GLY A 257 1.56 -19.78 10.96
C GLY A 257 0.86 -20.33 12.21
N LEU A 258 1.36 -21.45 12.74
CA LEU A 258 0.82 -22.07 13.94
C LEU A 258 0.95 -21.16 15.18
N ASP A 259 1.98 -20.32 15.21
CA ASP A 259 2.24 -19.32 16.26
C ASP A 259 1.50 -17.99 16.03
N ARG A 260 0.80 -17.85 14.89
CA ARG A 260 0.02 -16.66 14.52
C ARG A 260 0.85 -15.38 14.46
N SER A 261 2.16 -15.49 14.18
CA SER A 261 3.11 -14.38 14.22
C SER A 261 3.05 -13.46 13.01
N MET A 262 2.39 -13.89 11.94
CA MET A 262 2.31 -13.15 10.70
C MET A 262 0.87 -12.77 10.33
N VAL A 263 0.72 -11.77 9.47
CA VAL A 263 -0.53 -11.39 8.81
C VAL A 263 -0.44 -11.80 7.35
N GLY A 264 -1.45 -12.49 6.85
CA GLY A 264 -1.63 -12.76 5.43
C GLY A 264 -2.84 -12.01 4.91
N ALA A 265 -2.67 -11.26 3.82
CA ALA A 265 -3.73 -10.48 3.20
C ALA A 265 -3.36 -10.03 1.78
N TYR A 266 -4.36 -9.61 1.03
CA TYR A 266 -4.19 -8.89 -0.22
C TYR A 266 -3.84 -7.41 0.05
N GLY A 267 -2.92 -6.87 -0.74
CA GLY A 267 -2.62 -5.44 -0.79
C GLY A 267 -1.92 -4.91 0.47
N GLN A 268 -1.06 -5.71 1.10
CA GLN A 268 -0.17 -5.22 2.15
C GLN A 268 0.86 -4.26 1.58
N ASP A 269 1.22 -4.41 0.32
CA ASP A 269 1.90 -3.44 -0.52
C ASP A 269 0.90 -2.37 -1.02
N ASP A 270 0.89 -1.08 -0.57
CA ASP A 270 1.68 -0.61 0.58
C ASP A 270 0.77 -0.16 1.74
N ARG A 271 -0.42 -0.79 1.85
CA ARG A 271 -1.36 -0.48 2.94
C ARG A 271 -0.80 -0.79 4.32
N VAL A 272 0.27 -1.57 4.43
CA VAL A 272 0.94 -1.80 5.70
C VAL A 272 1.66 -0.55 6.17
N CYS A 273 2.40 0.13 5.30
CA CYS A 273 3.03 1.41 5.64
C CYS A 273 1.98 2.52 5.76
N ALA A 274 0.96 2.53 4.90
CA ALA A 274 -0.15 3.48 5.00
C ALA A 274 -0.86 3.41 6.37
N TYR A 275 -1.18 2.21 6.86
CA TYR A 275 -1.79 2.03 8.18
C TYR A 275 -0.87 2.44 9.32
N THR A 276 0.40 2.06 9.25
CA THR A 276 1.37 2.39 10.31
C THR A 276 1.67 3.87 10.37
N ALA A 277 1.76 4.56 9.22
CA ALA A 277 1.92 6.01 9.14
C ALA A 277 0.67 6.75 9.65
N LEU A 278 -0.53 6.34 9.18
CA LEU A 278 -1.80 6.95 9.60
C LEU A 278 -2.02 6.84 11.12
N THR A 279 -1.73 5.68 11.71
CA THR A 279 -1.90 5.48 13.15
C THR A 279 -0.84 6.20 13.96
N ALA A 280 0.39 6.36 13.47
CA ALA A 280 1.42 7.19 14.08
C ALA A 280 1.02 8.67 14.07
N GLU A 281 0.46 9.16 12.96
CA GLU A 281 -0.08 10.52 12.83
C GLU A 281 -1.23 10.76 13.82
N ILE A 282 -2.19 9.83 13.91
CA ILE A 282 -3.33 9.89 14.84
C ILE A 282 -2.85 9.99 16.29
N ASP A 283 -1.82 9.23 16.66
CA ASP A 283 -1.25 9.21 18.02
C ASP A 283 -0.36 10.41 18.33
N THR A 284 0.02 11.19 17.32
CA THR A 284 0.75 12.44 17.48
C THR A 284 -0.16 13.53 18.06
N LYS A 285 0.32 14.28 19.07
CA LYS A 285 -0.52 15.27 19.77
C LYS A 285 -0.09 16.69 19.51
N LYS A 286 1.09 17.05 19.96
CA LYS A 286 1.69 18.38 19.82
C LYS A 286 3.16 18.21 19.46
N PRO A 287 3.47 17.87 18.21
CA PRO A 287 4.84 17.64 17.77
C PRO A 287 5.64 18.95 17.78
N GLU A 288 6.96 18.84 17.72
CA GLU A 288 7.83 20.03 17.53
C GLU A 288 7.66 20.57 16.11
N HIS A 289 7.83 19.75 15.09
CA HIS A 289 7.57 20.09 13.70
C HIS A 289 6.14 19.73 13.29
N THR A 290 5.54 20.48 12.40
CA THR A 290 4.25 20.09 11.80
C THR A 290 4.44 18.77 11.06
N THR A 291 3.58 17.78 11.35
CA THR A 291 3.61 16.47 10.72
C THR A 291 2.64 16.40 9.55
N VAL A 292 3.03 15.68 8.50
CA VAL A 292 2.24 15.50 7.28
C VAL A 292 2.29 14.04 6.88
N THR A 293 1.16 13.35 6.92
CA THR A 293 0.99 11.99 6.41
C THR A 293 0.29 12.03 5.06
N ILE A 294 0.94 11.50 4.02
CA ILE A 294 0.41 11.44 2.65
C ILE A 294 0.07 9.99 2.33
N LEU A 295 -1.19 9.70 2.03
CA LEU A 295 -1.61 8.43 1.47
C LEU A 295 -2.01 8.67 0.02
N THR A 296 -1.15 8.25 -0.91
CA THR A 296 -1.27 8.55 -2.34
C THR A 296 -1.79 7.36 -3.15
N ASP A 297 -2.26 7.63 -4.35
CA ASP A 297 -2.74 6.66 -5.34
C ASP A 297 -1.68 6.49 -6.46
N LYS A 298 -1.83 5.45 -7.27
CA LYS A 298 -1.13 5.23 -8.55
C LYS A 298 0.38 4.94 -8.46
N GLU A 299 0.91 4.62 -7.31
CA GLU A 299 2.32 4.22 -7.20
C GLU A 299 2.62 3.05 -8.14
N GLU A 300 1.78 2.03 -8.13
CA GLU A 300 1.89 0.79 -8.89
C GLU A 300 1.89 0.96 -10.42
N THR A 301 1.52 2.14 -10.88
CA THR A 301 1.52 2.51 -12.31
C THR A 301 2.44 3.70 -12.62
N GLY A 302 3.39 4.01 -11.74
CA GLY A 302 4.41 5.02 -11.92
C GLY A 302 4.07 6.40 -11.34
N SER A 303 3.09 6.49 -10.44
CA SER A 303 2.64 7.71 -9.77
C SER A 303 2.07 8.80 -10.69
N ASP A 304 1.78 8.48 -11.95
CA ASP A 304 1.23 9.41 -12.92
C ASP A 304 -0.28 9.65 -12.71
N GLY A 305 -0.73 10.85 -13.11
CA GLY A 305 -2.12 11.28 -12.95
C GLY A 305 -2.35 12.14 -11.72
N ASN A 306 -3.52 12.75 -11.64
CA ASN A 306 -3.84 13.84 -10.69
C ASN A 306 -4.12 13.37 -9.24
N THR A 307 -3.97 12.10 -8.96
CA THR A 307 -4.06 11.48 -7.62
C THR A 307 -2.75 10.78 -7.22
N GLY A 308 -1.85 10.57 -8.19
CA GLY A 308 -0.49 10.07 -7.98
C GLY A 308 0.47 11.17 -7.53
N LEU A 309 1.57 10.79 -6.94
CA LEU A 309 2.52 11.73 -6.33
C LEU A 309 3.36 12.51 -7.36
N ASN A 310 3.38 12.09 -8.63
CA ASN A 310 3.98 12.85 -9.73
C ASN A 310 3.12 14.06 -10.15
N SER A 311 2.03 14.38 -9.47
CA SER A 311 1.23 15.58 -9.67
C SER A 311 1.45 16.60 -8.55
N ASP A 312 1.08 17.85 -8.81
CA ASP A 312 1.35 18.98 -7.91
C ASP A 312 0.42 19.07 -6.69
N TYR A 313 -0.47 18.11 -6.44
CA TYR A 313 -1.47 18.26 -5.36
C TYR A 313 -0.84 18.35 -3.97
N VAL A 314 0.29 17.66 -3.72
CA VAL A 314 1.03 17.76 -2.46
C VAL A 314 1.75 19.10 -2.36
N LEU A 315 2.41 19.53 -3.45
CA LEU A 315 3.03 20.85 -3.51
C LEU A 315 2.00 21.96 -3.23
N HIS A 316 0.85 21.94 -3.88
CA HIS A 316 -0.22 22.93 -3.67
C HIS A 316 -0.74 22.91 -2.22
N TYR A 317 -0.84 21.73 -1.59
CA TYR A 317 -1.22 21.63 -0.18
C TYR A 317 -0.17 22.27 0.74
N ILE A 318 1.11 22.02 0.50
CA ILE A 318 2.21 22.63 1.28
C ILE A 318 2.30 24.15 1.00
N GLU A 319 2.00 24.60 -0.23
CA GLU A 319 1.86 26.02 -0.54
C GLU A 319 0.73 26.70 0.25
N ASP A 320 -0.41 26.03 0.38
CA ASP A 320 -1.51 26.53 1.22
C ASP A 320 -1.07 26.66 2.70
N LEU A 321 -0.34 25.67 3.25
CA LEU A 321 0.23 25.75 4.60
C LEU A 321 1.23 26.91 4.73
N ALA A 322 2.21 27.01 3.83
CA ALA A 322 3.25 28.04 3.83
C ALA A 322 2.65 29.47 3.75
N SER A 323 1.57 29.61 2.99
CA SER A 323 0.86 30.87 2.81
C SER A 323 0.24 31.38 4.11
N MET A 324 -0.14 30.51 5.04
CA MET A 324 -0.69 30.91 6.34
C MET A 324 0.37 31.67 7.19
N GLU A 325 1.62 31.29 7.08
CA GLU A 325 2.74 31.97 7.76
C GLU A 325 3.41 33.02 6.87
N LYS A 326 2.94 33.20 5.62
CA LYS A 326 3.48 34.15 4.64
C LYS A 326 4.97 33.90 4.29
N ILE A 327 5.35 32.63 4.24
CA ILE A 327 6.70 32.20 3.86
C ILE A 327 6.70 31.55 2.49
N PRO A 328 7.81 31.64 1.72
CA PRO A 328 7.93 30.92 0.46
C PRO A 328 7.89 29.39 0.68
N VAL A 329 7.08 28.68 -0.10
CA VAL A 329 6.95 27.21 0.01
C VAL A 329 8.31 26.50 -0.13
N ARG A 330 9.21 27.00 -0.99
CA ARG A 330 10.57 26.44 -1.17
C ARG A 330 11.40 26.43 0.14
N ASP A 331 11.16 27.36 1.04
CA ASP A 331 11.91 27.44 2.31
C ASP A 331 11.38 26.38 3.28
N VAL A 332 10.08 26.08 3.24
CA VAL A 332 9.45 24.97 3.97
C VAL A 332 9.99 23.63 3.44
N LEU A 333 9.91 23.41 2.12
CA LEU A 333 10.32 22.15 1.49
C LEU A 333 11.79 21.82 1.76
N ARG A 334 12.70 22.80 1.57
CA ARG A 334 14.14 22.62 1.79
C ARG A 334 14.50 22.27 3.23
N ALA A 335 13.72 22.72 4.19
CA ALA A 335 13.91 22.42 5.61
C ALA A 335 13.23 21.11 6.05
N SER A 336 12.42 20.53 5.19
CA SER A 336 11.58 19.36 5.49
C SER A 336 12.33 18.05 5.37
N LEU A 337 11.86 17.05 6.12
CA LEU A 337 12.33 15.67 6.06
C LEU A 337 11.17 14.75 5.66
N CYS A 338 11.47 13.75 4.84
CA CYS A 338 10.47 12.76 4.45
C CYS A 338 10.95 11.32 4.68
N LEU A 339 10.09 10.52 5.32
CA LEU A 339 10.13 9.07 5.22
C LEU A 339 9.21 8.66 4.08
N SER A 340 9.77 8.23 2.96
CA SER A 340 9.04 7.58 1.88
C SER A 340 8.78 6.15 2.32
N SER A 341 7.54 5.86 2.64
CA SER A 341 7.19 4.55 3.14
C SER A 341 6.74 3.67 2.00
N ASP A 342 7.38 2.51 1.91
CA ASP A 342 7.07 1.46 0.96
C ASP A 342 7.62 0.14 1.50
N VAL A 343 6.98 -0.97 1.15
CA VAL A 343 7.42 -2.29 1.58
C VAL A 343 8.78 -2.65 0.99
N ASN A 344 9.48 -3.56 1.65
CA ASN A 344 10.73 -4.13 1.14
C ASN A 344 10.57 -5.64 0.98
N ALA A 345 11.21 -6.23 -0.05
CA ALA A 345 11.17 -7.67 -0.27
C ALA A 345 11.99 -8.39 0.79
N ALA A 346 11.32 -9.07 1.72
CA ALA A 346 12.00 -9.90 2.71
C ALA A 346 12.69 -11.09 2.05
N TYR A 347 13.88 -11.42 2.53
CA TYR A 347 14.63 -12.60 2.07
C TYR A 347 13.80 -13.86 2.25
N ASP A 348 13.50 -14.53 1.13
CA ASP A 348 12.85 -15.83 1.12
C ASP A 348 13.87 -16.93 0.83
N PRO A 349 14.15 -17.82 1.80
CA PRO A 349 15.12 -18.90 1.60
C PRO A 349 14.75 -19.88 0.48
N THR A 350 13.48 -19.93 0.09
CA THR A 350 13.00 -20.76 -1.02
C THR A 350 13.51 -20.27 -2.37
N PHE A 351 13.76 -18.95 -2.48
CA PHE A 351 14.18 -18.27 -3.70
C PHE A 351 15.48 -17.47 -3.49
N ALA A 352 16.42 -18.06 -2.78
CA ALA A 352 17.65 -17.38 -2.32
C ALA A 352 18.51 -16.76 -3.44
N ASP A 353 18.42 -17.28 -4.65
CA ASP A 353 19.21 -16.90 -5.81
C ASP A 353 18.89 -15.51 -6.39
N VAL A 354 17.75 -14.93 -6.04
CA VAL A 354 17.36 -13.57 -6.47
C VAL A 354 17.74 -12.48 -5.46
N TYR A 355 18.37 -12.85 -4.34
CA TYR A 355 18.74 -11.94 -3.25
C TYR A 355 20.25 -11.85 -3.07
N GLU A 356 20.73 -10.69 -2.59
CA GLU A 356 22.05 -10.56 -1.98
C GLU A 356 21.86 -10.61 -0.46
N ALA A 357 22.18 -11.75 0.15
CA ALA A 357 21.80 -12.07 1.53
C ALA A 357 22.31 -11.07 2.60
N ARG A 358 23.43 -10.38 2.38
CA ARG A 358 24.01 -9.43 3.37
C ARG A 358 23.27 -8.10 3.41
N ASN A 359 22.64 -7.72 2.31
CA ASN A 359 21.92 -6.45 2.15
C ASN A 359 20.40 -6.65 1.95
N SER A 360 19.91 -7.86 2.16
CA SER A 360 18.47 -8.13 2.15
C SER A 360 17.84 -7.87 3.53
N SER A 361 16.57 -7.52 3.53
CA SER A 361 15.76 -7.46 4.75
C SER A 361 15.28 -8.84 5.17
N TYR A 362 15.02 -9.03 6.45
CA TYR A 362 14.58 -10.29 7.04
C TYR A 362 13.36 -10.08 7.94
N ILE A 363 12.50 -11.08 8.00
CA ILE A 363 11.34 -11.10 8.88
C ILE A 363 11.77 -11.09 10.36
N ASN A 364 11.04 -10.38 11.21
CA ASN A 364 11.24 -10.23 12.66
C ASN A 364 12.50 -9.42 13.07
N LYS A 365 12.99 -8.57 12.19
CA LYS A 365 14.13 -7.68 12.49
C LYS A 365 13.77 -6.19 12.51
N GLY A 366 12.49 -5.87 12.42
CA GLY A 366 11.98 -4.49 12.49
C GLY A 366 11.79 -3.85 11.13
N CYS A 367 11.61 -2.53 11.14
CA CYS A 367 11.45 -1.76 9.92
C CYS A 367 12.72 -1.78 9.06
N VAL A 368 12.54 -1.63 7.76
CA VAL A 368 13.63 -1.64 6.79
C VAL A 368 13.95 -0.23 6.36
N LEU A 369 15.17 0.21 6.60
CA LEU A 369 15.71 1.45 6.06
C LEU A 369 16.40 1.14 4.72
N THR A 370 15.91 1.71 3.64
CA THR A 370 16.37 1.47 2.28
C THR A 370 17.03 2.74 1.76
N LYS A 371 18.37 2.73 1.65
CA LYS A 371 19.13 3.89 1.20
C LYS A 371 18.81 4.29 -0.24
N TYR A 372 18.55 3.30 -1.08
CA TYR A 372 18.13 3.44 -2.48
C TYR A 372 17.33 2.21 -2.91
N THR A 373 16.41 2.41 -3.83
CA THR A 373 15.63 1.34 -4.46
C THR A 373 16.13 1.12 -5.89
N GLY A 374 15.55 1.61 -6.89
CA GLY A 374 15.99 1.64 -8.30
C GLY A 374 16.50 0.33 -8.89
N ALA A 375 16.44 0.23 -10.19
CA ALA A 375 16.97 -0.92 -10.91
C ALA A 375 18.38 -0.67 -11.42
N ARG A 376 19.18 -1.73 -11.63
CA ARG A 376 20.53 -1.68 -12.22
C ARG A 376 21.43 -0.65 -11.54
N GLY A 377 21.88 0.41 -12.24
CA GLY A 377 22.71 1.50 -11.70
C GLY A 377 21.91 2.53 -10.88
N LYS A 378 20.96 2.13 -10.05
CA LYS A 378 20.11 2.98 -9.17
C LYS A 378 19.20 3.94 -9.94
N SER A 379 18.87 3.62 -11.20
CA SER A 379 18.00 4.51 -11.98
C SER A 379 16.56 4.48 -11.48
N GLY A 380 15.89 5.64 -11.50
CA GLY A 380 14.49 5.78 -11.10
C GLY A 380 14.24 5.75 -9.60
N SER A 381 15.28 5.96 -8.77
CA SER A 381 15.18 5.96 -7.31
C SER A 381 15.73 7.26 -6.72
N ASN A 382 15.42 7.51 -5.45
CA ASN A 382 16.17 8.41 -4.59
C ASN A 382 17.38 7.64 -4.01
N ASP A 383 18.57 8.26 -3.94
CA ASP A 383 19.75 7.73 -3.21
C ASP A 383 19.98 8.64 -2.00
N ALA A 384 19.49 8.22 -0.84
CA ALA A 384 19.48 9.02 0.37
C ALA A 384 20.92 9.40 0.79
N SER A 385 21.11 10.65 1.22
CA SER A 385 22.39 11.14 1.71
C SER A 385 22.81 10.48 3.03
N ALA A 386 24.09 10.51 3.35
CA ALA A 386 24.58 9.98 4.63
C ALA A 386 24.01 10.76 5.83
N GLU A 387 23.72 12.04 5.65
CA GLU A 387 23.20 12.94 6.68
C GLU A 387 21.77 12.54 7.08
N ILE A 388 20.85 12.34 6.10
CA ILE A 388 19.49 11.92 6.43
C ILE A 388 19.47 10.49 6.99
N MET A 389 20.33 9.59 6.47
CA MET A 389 20.51 8.25 7.02
C MET A 389 20.91 8.30 8.50
N ALA A 390 21.94 9.09 8.85
CA ALA A 390 22.40 9.23 10.23
C ALA A 390 21.31 9.81 11.14
N LYS A 391 20.57 10.80 10.66
CA LYS A 391 19.48 11.43 11.42
C LYS A 391 18.37 10.46 11.73
N VAL A 392 17.89 9.71 10.72
CA VAL A 392 16.79 8.76 10.89
C VAL A 392 17.21 7.55 11.74
N ILE A 393 18.43 7.04 11.56
CA ILE A 393 18.98 5.98 12.42
C ILE A 393 19.03 6.43 13.88
N GLY A 394 19.55 7.64 14.14
CA GLY A 394 19.60 8.20 15.51
C GLY A 394 18.22 8.30 16.15
N ILE A 395 17.21 8.80 15.43
CA ILE A 395 15.83 8.87 15.91
C ILE A 395 15.29 7.47 16.30
N MET A 396 15.56 6.45 15.48
CA MET A 396 15.10 5.09 15.76
C MET A 396 15.82 4.48 16.97
N GLU A 397 17.14 4.67 17.07
CA GLU A 397 17.96 4.14 18.16
C GLU A 397 17.56 4.79 19.50
N ASP A 398 17.40 6.10 19.55
CA ASP A 398 16.97 6.84 20.75
C ASP A 398 15.55 6.40 21.21
N ALA A 399 14.69 6.02 20.28
CA ALA A 399 13.34 5.54 20.58
C ALA A 399 13.27 4.02 20.87
N GLY A 400 14.38 3.28 20.82
CA GLY A 400 14.42 1.84 20.99
C GLY A 400 13.59 1.12 19.93
N VAL A 401 13.65 1.57 18.67
CA VAL A 401 13.04 0.93 17.52
C VAL A 401 14.00 -0.10 16.96
N TYR A 402 13.52 -1.29 16.68
CA TYR A 402 14.29 -2.29 15.95
C TYR A 402 14.21 -2.01 14.46
N TRP A 403 15.38 -1.94 13.82
CA TRP A 403 15.51 -1.62 12.39
C TRP A 403 16.58 -2.47 11.72
N GLN A 404 16.54 -2.52 10.41
CA GLN A 404 17.54 -3.15 9.55
C GLN A 404 17.69 -2.34 8.26
N ALA A 405 18.79 -2.53 7.55
CA ALA A 405 18.94 -2.03 6.19
C ALA A 405 18.62 -3.15 5.19
N GLY A 406 18.07 -2.78 4.02
CA GLY A 406 17.76 -3.72 2.97
C GLY A 406 17.77 -3.07 1.59
N GLU A 407 18.08 -3.89 0.58
CA GLU A 407 17.90 -3.58 -0.84
C GLU A 407 16.76 -4.43 -1.42
N LEU A 408 16.22 -4.03 -2.55
CA LEU A 408 15.16 -4.77 -3.25
C LEU A 408 15.76 -5.80 -4.21
N GLY A 409 16.18 -6.97 -3.66
CA GLY A 409 16.80 -8.06 -4.42
C GLY A 409 18.27 -7.82 -4.77
N ALA A 410 18.85 -8.77 -5.48
CA ALA A 410 20.22 -8.66 -5.98
C ALA A 410 20.32 -7.66 -7.14
N VAL A 411 21.49 -7.03 -7.29
CA VAL A 411 21.80 -6.15 -8.44
C VAL A 411 21.50 -6.89 -9.76
N ASP A 412 20.90 -6.22 -10.71
CA ASP A 412 20.42 -6.75 -12.00
C ASP A 412 19.24 -7.74 -11.95
N ALA A 413 18.90 -8.29 -10.78
CA ALA A 413 17.74 -9.17 -10.59
C ALA A 413 16.54 -8.43 -9.97
N GLY A 414 16.80 -7.45 -9.11
CA GLY A 414 15.80 -6.67 -8.40
C GLY A 414 15.85 -5.18 -8.72
N GLY A 415 15.06 -4.43 -7.99
CA GLY A 415 14.96 -2.97 -8.06
C GLY A 415 13.59 -2.50 -8.54
N GLY A 416 13.14 -1.39 -7.99
CA GLY A 416 11.88 -0.72 -8.31
C GLY A 416 11.97 0.76 -7.96
N GLY A 417 11.01 1.57 -8.38
CA GLY A 417 10.85 2.94 -7.89
C GLY A 417 9.96 2.95 -6.67
N THR A 418 10.02 4.06 -5.93
CA THR A 418 9.10 4.39 -4.85
C THR A 418 8.67 5.84 -5.02
N ILE A 419 7.76 6.30 -4.18
CA ILE A 419 7.35 7.70 -4.17
C ILE A 419 8.49 8.66 -3.75
N ALA A 420 9.58 8.16 -3.15
CA ALA A 420 10.71 8.96 -2.68
C ALA A 420 11.28 9.92 -3.72
N LYS A 421 11.42 9.48 -4.98
CA LYS A 421 11.97 10.31 -6.04
C LYS A 421 11.14 11.57 -6.32
N PHE A 422 9.83 11.51 -6.13
CA PHE A 422 8.92 12.64 -6.38
C PHE A 422 8.97 13.63 -5.22
N VAL A 423 9.08 13.14 -3.98
CA VAL A 423 9.26 14.01 -2.81
C VAL A 423 10.64 14.67 -2.82
N ALA A 424 11.70 13.91 -3.11
CA ALA A 424 13.05 14.44 -3.26
C ALA A 424 13.14 15.48 -4.41
N HIS A 425 12.37 15.32 -5.47
CA HIS A 425 12.28 16.30 -6.57
C HIS A 425 11.73 17.66 -6.12
N MET A 426 10.96 17.69 -5.04
CA MET A 426 10.47 18.92 -4.42
C MET A 426 11.52 19.59 -3.48
N ASP A 427 12.79 19.19 -3.49
CA ASP A 427 13.88 19.70 -2.63
C ASP A 427 13.72 19.30 -1.15
N VAL A 428 13.15 18.12 -0.87
CA VAL A 428 12.96 17.56 0.48
C VAL A 428 13.97 16.44 0.74
N ASP A 429 14.65 16.48 1.88
CA ASP A 429 15.53 15.39 2.32
C ASP A 429 14.69 14.11 2.56
N THR A 430 14.93 13.08 1.76
CA THR A 430 14.05 11.90 1.71
C THR A 430 14.86 10.60 1.83
N VAL A 431 14.31 9.65 2.60
CA VAL A 431 14.79 8.26 2.69
C VAL A 431 13.63 7.28 2.73
N ASP A 432 13.80 6.09 2.14
CA ASP A 432 12.80 5.03 2.18
C ASP A 432 12.87 4.24 3.50
N LEU A 433 11.71 4.03 4.14
CA LEU A 433 11.56 3.24 5.35
C LEU A 433 10.22 2.50 5.36
N GLY A 434 10.24 1.16 5.44
CA GLY A 434 9.00 0.40 5.41
C GLY A 434 9.05 -0.98 6.07
N VAL A 435 8.11 -1.82 5.70
CA VAL A 435 7.90 -3.16 6.28
C VAL A 435 8.46 -4.23 5.36
N PRO A 436 9.24 -5.21 5.86
CA PRO A 436 9.63 -6.36 5.05
C PRO A 436 8.44 -7.31 4.87
N ILE A 437 8.12 -7.66 3.61
CA ILE A 437 7.05 -8.60 3.29
C ILE A 437 7.54 -9.74 2.38
N LEU A 438 6.84 -10.87 2.44
CA LEU A 438 7.01 -11.98 1.52
C LEU A 438 5.86 -12.00 0.50
N SER A 439 6.14 -12.53 -0.68
CA SER A 439 5.14 -12.63 -1.77
C SER A 439 4.55 -11.27 -2.19
N MET A 440 5.37 -10.21 -2.21
CA MET A 440 5.00 -8.88 -2.70
C MET A 440 4.29 -8.98 -4.07
N HIS A 441 3.24 -8.19 -4.29
CA HIS A 441 2.39 -8.19 -5.49
C HIS A 441 1.57 -9.48 -5.74
N ALA A 442 1.64 -10.47 -4.86
CA ALA A 442 0.77 -11.64 -4.97
C ALA A 442 -0.66 -11.33 -4.47
N PRO A 443 -1.65 -12.11 -4.90
CA PRO A 443 -3.02 -11.99 -4.36
C PRO A 443 -3.11 -12.19 -2.84
N PHE A 444 -2.05 -12.71 -2.21
CA PHE A 444 -1.97 -12.95 -0.78
C PHE A 444 -0.51 -12.80 -0.30
N GLU A 445 -0.22 -11.69 0.36
CA GLU A 445 1.09 -11.28 0.84
C GLU A 445 1.24 -11.54 2.33
N LEU A 446 2.48 -11.61 2.84
CA LEU A 446 2.76 -11.97 4.23
C LEU A 446 3.68 -10.94 4.90
N SER A 447 3.28 -10.42 6.07
CA SER A 447 4.12 -9.55 6.91
C SER A 447 4.23 -10.07 8.34
N SER A 448 5.33 -9.81 9.04
CA SER A 448 5.45 -10.11 10.46
C SER A 448 4.77 -9.06 11.32
N LYS A 449 3.97 -9.48 12.29
CA LYS A 449 3.34 -8.58 13.26
C LYS A 449 4.35 -7.73 14.04
N LEU A 450 5.53 -8.29 14.30
CA LEU A 450 6.61 -7.58 15.00
C LEU A 450 7.17 -6.44 14.14
N ASP A 451 7.40 -6.70 12.85
CA ASP A 451 7.94 -5.71 11.93
C ASP A 451 6.93 -4.58 11.68
N VAL A 452 5.65 -4.92 11.47
CA VAL A 452 4.56 -3.94 11.35
C VAL A 452 4.50 -3.01 12.58
N TYR A 453 4.57 -3.58 13.79
CA TYR A 453 4.54 -2.78 15.01
C TYR A 453 5.78 -1.90 15.17
N HIS A 454 6.96 -2.37 14.79
CA HIS A 454 8.18 -1.57 14.86
C HIS A 454 8.23 -0.47 13.81
N THR A 455 7.63 -0.67 12.64
CA THR A 455 7.45 0.39 11.64
C THR A 455 6.53 1.50 12.16
N TYR A 456 5.40 1.15 12.79
CA TYR A 456 4.58 2.13 13.51
C TYR A 456 5.39 2.91 14.57
N LYS A 457 6.22 2.22 15.36
CA LYS A 457 7.09 2.89 16.35
C LYS A 457 8.09 3.84 15.70
N ALA A 458 8.67 3.46 14.56
CA ALA A 458 9.60 4.30 13.82
C ALA A 458 8.94 5.59 13.35
N PHE A 459 7.75 5.50 12.74
CA PHE A 459 7.01 6.68 12.29
C PHE A 459 6.58 7.58 13.45
N LYS A 460 6.16 6.98 14.56
CA LYS A 460 5.82 7.74 15.76
C LYS A 460 7.03 8.46 16.37
N ALA A 461 8.21 7.82 16.38
CA ALA A 461 9.45 8.43 16.82
C ALA A 461 9.87 9.59 15.91
N PHE A 462 9.76 9.41 14.60
CA PHE A 462 10.03 10.44 13.61
C PHE A 462 9.11 11.67 13.76
N TYR A 463 7.83 11.47 14.02
CA TYR A 463 6.90 12.57 14.26
C TYR A 463 7.12 13.28 15.60
N ALA A 464 7.77 12.62 16.54
CA ALA A 464 8.07 13.20 17.87
C ALA A 464 9.44 13.92 17.92
N SER A 465 10.28 13.77 16.88
CA SER A 465 11.65 14.30 16.83
C SER A 465 11.75 15.78 16.48
#